data_18ca0a28fc9dc5a913516ba607b26b9a
#
_entry.id   18ca0a28fc9dc5a913516ba607b26b9a
#
_cell.length_a   1.000
_cell.length_b   1.000
_cell.length_c   1.000
_cell.angle_alpha   90.00
_cell.angle_beta   90.00
_cell.angle_gamma   90.00
#
_symmetry.space_group_name_H-M   'P 1'
#
loop_
_entity.id
_entity.type
_entity.pdbx_description
1 polymer ?
#
loop_
_entity_poly.entity_id
_entity_poly.type
_entity_poly.pdbx_seq_one_letter_code
_entity_poly.pdbx_strand_id
1 'polypeptide(L)'
;MSSLQGKTLFITGASRGIGLAIALRAARDGANVAIAAKSAVANPKLPGTIHTAAEAVKAAGGQGLALKCDIREEDQVNAAVAATVDTFGGIDILVNNASAIWLRGTLDTPMKRFDLMQQVNSRGSFLCAQACLPHLLQAPNPHILTLAPPPSLDPKW
;
A
#
# COMPACT_ATOMS: atom_id res chain seq x y z
N MET A 1 -2.69 21.72 14.24
CA MET A 1 -2.07 20.68 13.40
C MET A 1 -3.20 19.78 12.92
N SER A 2 -3.28 19.49 11.62
CA SER A 2 -4.26 18.52 11.10
C SER A 2 -3.91 17.14 11.65
N SER A 3 -4.84 16.53 12.35
CA SER A 3 -4.70 15.18 12.90
C SER A 3 -5.31 14.18 11.91
N LEU A 4 -4.72 12.98 11.82
CA LEU A 4 -5.34 11.84 11.12
C LEU A 4 -6.22 10.99 12.05
N GLN A 5 -6.59 11.52 13.21
CA GLN A 5 -7.44 10.84 14.18
C GLN A 5 -8.72 10.31 13.53
N GLY A 6 -8.94 9.02 13.60
CA GLY A 6 -10.09 8.33 13.04
C GLY A 6 -10.13 8.21 11.50
N LYS A 7 -9.12 8.74 10.80
CA LYS A 7 -8.98 8.58 9.35
C LYS A 7 -8.49 7.18 9.00
N THR A 8 -9.03 6.60 7.96
CA THR A 8 -8.66 5.25 7.49
C THR A 8 -7.76 5.34 6.26
N LEU A 9 -6.56 4.77 6.37
CA LEU A 9 -5.59 4.64 5.28
C LEU A 9 -5.56 3.19 4.78
N PHE A 10 -5.71 3.01 3.46
CA PHE A 10 -5.42 1.74 2.79
C PHE A 10 -4.03 1.85 2.14
N ILE A 11 -3.04 1.09 2.63
CA ILE A 11 -1.65 1.23 2.19
C ILE A 11 -1.16 -0.08 1.57
N THR A 12 -0.83 -0.04 0.28
CA THR A 12 -0.28 -1.20 -0.43
C THR A 12 1.23 -1.35 -0.15
N GLY A 13 1.70 -2.59 0.00
CA GLY A 13 3.11 -2.88 0.27
C GLY A 13 3.61 -2.42 1.64
N ALA A 14 2.71 -2.26 2.63
CA ALA A 14 3.02 -1.66 3.93
C ALA A 14 3.59 -2.63 4.99
N SER A 15 3.95 -3.86 4.62
CA SER A 15 4.56 -4.80 5.58
C SER A 15 5.97 -4.41 6.02
N ARG A 16 6.63 -3.48 5.33
CA ARG A 16 8.01 -2.99 5.59
C ARG A 16 8.32 -1.69 4.85
N GLY A 17 9.53 -1.17 5.05
CA GLY A 17 10.10 -0.05 4.27
C GLY A 17 9.25 1.22 4.34
N ILE A 18 9.12 1.90 3.21
CA ILE A 18 8.45 3.21 3.10
C ILE A 18 6.97 3.09 3.49
N GLY A 19 6.27 2.06 3.00
CA GLY A 19 4.86 1.85 3.34
C GLY A 19 4.62 1.68 4.84
N LEU A 20 5.48 0.93 5.55
CA LEU A 20 5.43 0.80 7.00
C LEU A 20 5.76 2.13 7.70
N ALA A 21 6.75 2.88 7.22
CA ALA A 21 7.08 4.18 7.80
C ALA A 21 5.92 5.18 7.71
N ILE A 22 5.21 5.21 6.57
CA ILE A 22 3.98 6.00 6.38
C ILE A 22 2.89 5.51 7.36
N ALA A 23 2.67 4.19 7.45
CA ALA A 23 1.70 3.58 8.36
C ALA A 23 1.94 3.99 9.81
N LEU A 24 3.19 3.90 10.29
CA LEU A 24 3.56 4.26 11.66
C LEU A 24 3.44 5.76 11.91
N ARG A 25 3.74 6.60 10.92
CA ARG A 25 3.57 8.05 11.05
C ARG A 25 2.08 8.40 11.17
N ALA A 26 1.22 7.82 10.34
CA ALA A 26 -0.22 8.01 10.42
C ALA A 26 -0.82 7.49 11.74
N ALA A 27 -0.34 6.33 12.21
CA ALA A 27 -0.76 5.73 13.46
C ALA A 27 -0.52 6.64 14.68
N ARG A 28 0.62 7.37 14.70
CA ARG A 28 0.94 8.34 15.77
C ARG A 28 -0.04 9.53 15.79
N ASP A 29 -0.70 9.79 14.68
CA ASP A 29 -1.76 10.80 14.57
C ASP A 29 -3.17 10.21 14.81
N GLY A 30 -3.24 8.94 15.27
CA GLY A 30 -4.49 8.27 15.62
C GLY A 30 -5.26 7.66 14.44
N ALA A 31 -4.59 7.38 13.33
CA ALA A 31 -5.24 6.80 12.14
C ALA A 31 -5.52 5.29 12.28
N ASN A 32 -6.52 4.82 11.54
CA ASN A 32 -6.73 3.43 11.20
C ASN A 32 -5.92 3.09 9.96
N VAL A 33 -5.22 1.96 9.95
CA VAL A 33 -4.33 1.60 8.84
C VAL A 33 -4.56 0.15 8.40
N ALA A 34 -5.02 -0.03 7.18
CA ALA A 34 -5.07 -1.31 6.49
C ALA A 34 -3.72 -1.59 5.81
N ILE A 35 -3.03 -2.63 6.26
CA ILE A 35 -1.73 -3.09 5.78
C ILE A 35 -1.96 -4.13 4.69
N ALA A 36 -2.04 -3.72 3.44
CA ALA A 36 -2.28 -4.61 2.30
C ALA A 36 -0.95 -5.04 1.66
N ALA A 37 -0.53 -6.30 1.85
CA ALA A 37 0.68 -6.83 1.25
C ALA A 37 0.68 -8.36 1.15
N LYS A 38 1.57 -8.92 0.33
CA LYS A 38 1.73 -10.37 0.13
C LYS A 38 2.40 -11.10 1.29
N SER A 39 3.22 -10.40 2.07
CA SER A 39 4.10 -10.98 3.08
C SER A 39 3.33 -11.32 4.37
N ALA A 40 2.57 -12.41 4.36
CA ALA A 40 1.86 -12.92 5.54
C ALA A 40 2.75 -13.83 6.41
N VAL A 41 3.72 -14.53 5.81
CA VAL A 41 4.64 -15.44 6.49
C VAL A 41 6.02 -14.80 6.58
N ALA A 42 6.70 -15.01 7.72
CA ALA A 42 8.05 -14.51 7.93
C ALA A 42 9.04 -15.12 6.92
N ASN A 43 9.92 -14.28 6.39
CA ASN A 43 10.99 -14.68 5.47
C ASN A 43 12.33 -14.20 6.03
N PRO A 44 13.32 -15.10 6.24
CA PRO A 44 14.63 -14.71 6.81
C PRO A 44 15.36 -13.62 6.00
N LYS A 45 15.11 -13.56 4.69
CA LYS A 45 15.75 -12.57 3.78
C LYS A 45 15.01 -11.22 3.72
N LEU A 46 13.76 -11.18 4.18
CA LEU A 46 12.91 -9.99 4.07
C LEU A 46 12.12 -9.80 5.37
N PRO A 47 12.66 -9.06 6.35
CA PRO A 47 12.02 -8.86 7.64
C PRO A 47 10.68 -8.12 7.50
N GLY A 48 9.74 -8.47 8.38
CA GLY A 48 8.41 -7.86 8.45
C GLY A 48 7.34 -8.62 7.65
N THR A 49 6.19 -8.74 8.29
CA THR A 49 4.95 -9.30 7.73
C THR A 49 3.81 -8.30 7.90
N ILE A 50 2.67 -8.58 7.27
CA ILE A 50 1.46 -7.78 7.49
C ILE A 50 1.04 -7.81 8.97
N HIS A 51 1.27 -8.92 9.67
CA HIS A 51 0.93 -9.08 11.09
C HIS A 51 1.84 -8.25 11.99
N THR A 52 3.16 -8.33 11.80
CA THR A 52 4.11 -7.52 12.58
C THR A 52 3.93 -6.02 12.30
N ALA A 53 3.56 -5.64 11.08
CA ALA A 53 3.27 -4.26 10.73
C ALA A 53 1.98 -3.76 11.41
N ALA A 54 0.92 -4.58 11.44
CA ALA A 54 -0.33 -4.21 12.11
C ALA A 54 -0.13 -4.04 13.63
N GLU A 55 0.64 -4.92 14.27
CA GLU A 55 0.98 -4.77 15.69
C GLU A 55 1.83 -3.51 15.94
N ALA A 56 2.78 -3.20 15.07
CA ALA A 56 3.56 -1.97 15.17
C ALA A 56 2.69 -0.70 15.04
N VAL A 57 1.68 -0.72 14.15
CA VAL A 57 0.69 0.36 14.02
C VAL A 57 -0.10 0.54 15.32
N LYS A 58 -0.55 -0.56 15.94
CA LYS A 58 -1.24 -0.51 17.24
C LYS A 58 -0.34 0.06 18.35
N ALA A 59 0.89 -0.40 18.41
CA ALA A 59 1.88 0.10 19.38
C ALA A 59 2.20 1.60 19.18
N ALA A 60 2.05 2.11 17.96
CA ALA A 60 2.25 3.53 17.64
C ALA A 60 1.02 4.41 17.95
N GLY A 61 -0.11 3.84 18.41
CA GLY A 61 -1.32 4.58 18.81
C GLY A 61 -2.46 4.59 17.79
N GLY A 62 -2.31 3.89 16.65
CA GLY A 62 -3.38 3.70 15.66
C GLY A 62 -4.08 2.35 15.78
N GLN A 63 -4.93 2.05 14.81
CA GLN A 63 -5.54 0.72 14.65
C GLN A 63 -4.98 0.06 13.38
N GLY A 64 -4.35 -1.10 13.52
CA GLY A 64 -3.74 -1.85 12.42
C GLY A 64 -4.59 -3.05 11.99
N LEU A 65 -4.86 -3.18 10.69
CA LEU A 65 -5.52 -4.32 10.06
C LEU A 65 -4.58 -5.00 9.07
N ALA A 66 -4.26 -6.27 9.31
CA ALA A 66 -3.39 -7.05 8.44
C ALA A 66 -4.20 -7.73 7.32
N LEU A 67 -3.88 -7.44 6.07
CA LEU A 67 -4.58 -7.95 4.90
C LEU A 67 -3.59 -8.59 3.92
N LYS A 68 -3.73 -9.91 3.70
CA LYS A 68 -2.96 -10.57 2.64
C LYS A 68 -3.53 -10.18 1.29
N CYS A 69 -2.75 -9.44 0.51
CA CYS A 69 -3.19 -8.91 -0.78
C CYS A 69 -2.03 -8.84 -1.77
N ASP A 70 -2.16 -9.52 -2.90
CA ASP A 70 -1.38 -9.27 -4.11
C ASP A 70 -2.18 -8.30 -4.98
N ILE A 71 -1.68 -7.09 -5.18
CA ILE A 71 -2.39 -6.05 -5.96
C ILE A 71 -2.53 -6.37 -7.45
N ARG A 72 -1.96 -7.46 -7.94
CA ARG A 72 -2.17 -7.95 -9.30
C ARG A 72 -3.46 -8.75 -9.45
N GLU A 73 -4.00 -9.23 -8.33
CA GLU A 73 -5.17 -10.11 -8.25
C GLU A 73 -6.40 -9.31 -7.81
N GLU A 74 -7.36 -9.17 -8.72
CA GLU A 74 -8.54 -8.34 -8.54
C GLU A 74 -9.39 -8.79 -7.33
N ASP A 75 -9.63 -10.09 -7.20
CA ASP A 75 -10.41 -10.63 -6.09
C ASP A 75 -9.75 -10.34 -4.72
N GLN A 76 -8.41 -10.37 -4.66
CA GLN A 76 -7.69 -10.08 -3.43
C GLN A 76 -7.76 -8.59 -3.07
N VAL A 77 -7.70 -7.70 -4.07
CA VAL A 77 -7.85 -6.26 -3.86
C VAL A 77 -9.25 -5.95 -3.37
N ASN A 78 -10.28 -6.47 -4.04
CA ASN A 78 -11.67 -6.25 -3.67
C ASN A 78 -11.97 -6.79 -2.27
N ALA A 79 -11.50 -7.98 -1.93
CA ALA A 79 -11.65 -8.56 -0.59
C ALA A 79 -10.93 -7.71 0.48
N ALA A 80 -9.74 -7.21 0.20
CA ALA A 80 -8.98 -6.37 1.13
C ALA A 80 -9.66 -5.01 1.36
N VAL A 81 -10.21 -4.40 0.31
CA VAL A 81 -10.98 -3.14 0.41
C VAL A 81 -12.26 -3.37 1.22
N ALA A 82 -13.03 -4.42 0.92
CA ALA A 82 -14.24 -4.76 1.66
C ALA A 82 -13.93 -4.97 3.16
N ALA A 83 -12.92 -5.79 3.49
CA ALA A 83 -12.52 -6.01 4.89
C ALA A 83 -12.08 -4.73 5.60
N THR A 84 -11.48 -3.78 4.89
CA THR A 84 -11.10 -2.47 5.44
C THR A 84 -12.35 -1.66 5.79
N VAL A 85 -13.31 -1.60 4.86
CA VAL A 85 -14.58 -0.88 5.04
C VAL A 85 -15.40 -1.51 6.17
N ASP A 86 -15.50 -2.83 6.22
CA ASP A 86 -16.21 -3.55 7.27
C ASP A 86 -15.61 -3.30 8.66
N THR A 87 -14.27 -3.17 8.73
CA THR A 87 -13.57 -2.98 10.02
C THR A 87 -13.60 -1.52 10.48
N PHE A 88 -13.41 -0.56 9.57
CA PHE A 88 -13.17 0.85 9.91
C PHE A 88 -14.28 1.79 9.43
N GLY A 89 -15.27 1.28 8.69
CA GLY A 89 -16.44 2.07 8.24
C GLY A 89 -16.21 2.84 6.93
N GLY A 90 -15.00 2.85 6.35
CA GLY A 90 -14.70 3.55 5.11
C GLY A 90 -13.21 3.67 4.83
N ILE A 91 -12.87 4.39 3.76
CA ILE A 91 -11.48 4.70 3.37
C ILE A 91 -11.39 6.19 3.05
N ASP A 92 -10.49 6.90 3.75
CA ASP A 92 -10.22 8.32 3.51
C ASP A 92 -9.01 8.53 2.58
N ILE A 93 -8.00 7.63 2.68
CA ILE A 93 -6.74 7.81 1.97
C ILE A 93 -6.28 6.47 1.40
N LEU A 94 -6.00 6.45 0.10
CA LEU A 94 -5.28 5.35 -0.55
C LEU A 94 -3.81 5.73 -0.72
N VAL A 95 -2.90 4.84 -0.32
CA VAL A 95 -1.46 4.96 -0.58
C VAL A 95 -1.00 3.81 -1.47
N ASN A 96 -0.81 4.08 -2.76
CA ASN A 96 -0.18 3.19 -3.72
C ASN A 96 1.34 3.22 -3.52
N ASN A 97 1.84 2.31 -2.68
CA ASN A 97 3.26 2.18 -2.36
C ASN A 97 3.86 0.84 -2.82
N ALA A 98 3.05 -0.19 -3.01
CA ALA A 98 3.57 -1.47 -3.53
C ALA A 98 4.24 -1.26 -4.89
N SER A 99 5.46 -1.78 -5.05
CA SER A 99 6.22 -1.60 -6.28
C SER A 99 7.05 -2.83 -6.64
N ALA A 100 7.37 -2.95 -7.91
CA ALA A 100 8.37 -3.87 -8.45
C ALA A 100 9.38 -3.05 -9.26
N ILE A 101 10.67 -3.37 -9.09
CA ILE A 101 11.75 -2.63 -9.74
C ILE A 101 12.75 -3.60 -10.39
N TRP A 102 13.32 -3.18 -11.52
CA TRP A 102 14.39 -3.86 -12.22
C TRP A 102 15.36 -2.82 -12.77
N LEU A 103 16.53 -2.70 -12.14
CA LEU A 103 17.54 -1.67 -12.47
C LEU A 103 18.57 -2.19 -13.47
N ARG A 104 18.12 -2.60 -14.66
CA ARG A 104 18.96 -3.03 -15.78
C ARG A 104 18.55 -2.27 -17.05
N GLY A 105 19.46 -2.18 -18.00
CA GLY A 105 19.19 -1.57 -19.30
C GLY A 105 18.15 -2.33 -20.13
N THR A 106 17.69 -1.72 -21.21
CA THR A 106 16.66 -2.29 -22.08
C THR A 106 17.03 -3.67 -22.61
N LEU A 107 18.29 -3.84 -23.05
CA LEU A 107 18.79 -5.11 -23.61
C LEU A 107 18.84 -6.24 -22.56
N ASP A 108 19.02 -5.90 -21.29
CA ASP A 108 19.15 -6.86 -20.17
C ASP A 108 17.84 -7.05 -19.41
N THR A 109 16.72 -6.53 -19.93
CA THR A 109 15.42 -6.62 -19.29
C THR A 109 14.57 -7.74 -19.91
N PRO A 110 14.46 -8.92 -19.26
CA PRO A 110 13.57 -9.97 -19.73
C PRO A 110 12.11 -9.50 -19.68
N MET A 111 11.29 -9.88 -20.67
CA MET A 111 9.87 -9.51 -20.72
C MET A 111 9.11 -9.89 -19.42
N LYS A 112 9.44 -11.02 -18.80
CA LYS A 112 8.87 -11.39 -17.49
C LYS A 112 9.10 -10.32 -16.40
N ARG A 113 10.22 -9.58 -16.45
CA ARG A 113 10.49 -8.48 -15.50
C ARG A 113 9.74 -7.22 -15.89
N PHE A 114 9.67 -6.93 -17.17
CA PHE A 114 8.87 -5.83 -17.70
C PHE A 114 7.38 -6.03 -17.32
N ASP A 115 6.83 -7.21 -17.62
CA ASP A 115 5.43 -7.55 -17.31
C ASP A 115 5.14 -7.43 -15.81
N LEU A 116 6.04 -7.91 -14.95
CA LEU A 116 5.89 -7.78 -13.50
C LEU A 116 5.83 -6.31 -13.06
N MET A 117 6.70 -5.47 -13.60
CA MET A 117 6.70 -4.04 -13.28
C MET A 117 5.39 -3.37 -13.73
N GLN A 118 4.90 -3.68 -14.93
CA GLN A 118 3.64 -3.14 -15.42
C GLN A 118 2.44 -3.63 -14.60
N GLN A 119 2.41 -4.92 -14.28
CA GLN A 119 1.34 -5.50 -13.46
C GLN A 119 1.27 -4.91 -12.05
N VAL A 120 2.41 -4.61 -11.43
CA VAL A 120 2.44 -4.05 -10.06
C VAL A 120 2.29 -2.53 -10.10
N ASN A 121 3.18 -1.83 -10.83
CA ASN A 121 3.28 -0.38 -10.71
C ASN A 121 2.15 0.37 -11.43
N SER A 122 1.69 -0.16 -12.57
CA SER A 122 0.66 0.46 -13.41
C SER A 122 -0.72 -0.13 -13.11
N ARG A 123 -0.92 -1.38 -13.53
CA ARG A 123 -2.22 -2.06 -13.40
C ARG A 123 -2.65 -2.21 -11.94
N GLY A 124 -1.76 -2.61 -11.04
CA GLY A 124 -2.08 -2.79 -9.63
C GLY A 124 -2.45 -1.49 -8.92
N SER A 125 -1.74 -0.39 -9.22
CA SER A 125 -2.09 0.94 -8.68
C SER A 125 -3.44 1.43 -9.19
N PHE A 126 -3.74 1.21 -10.49
CA PHE A 126 -5.05 1.54 -11.06
C PHE A 126 -6.17 0.71 -10.41
N LEU A 127 -5.97 -0.61 -10.27
CA LEU A 127 -6.93 -1.52 -9.66
C LEU A 127 -7.24 -1.13 -8.20
N CYS A 128 -6.23 -0.80 -7.40
CA CYS A 128 -6.44 -0.33 -6.04
C CYS A 128 -7.20 1.01 -6.00
N ALA A 129 -6.88 1.93 -6.93
CA ALA A 129 -7.60 3.19 -7.04
C ALA A 129 -9.07 2.96 -7.42
N GLN A 130 -9.34 2.09 -8.40
CA GLN A 130 -10.69 1.74 -8.83
C GLN A 130 -11.52 1.13 -7.70
N ALA A 131 -10.94 0.19 -6.95
CA ALA A 131 -11.63 -0.47 -5.83
C ALA A 131 -11.88 0.47 -4.64
N CYS A 132 -10.95 1.37 -4.33
CA CYS A 132 -11.09 2.30 -3.21
C CYS A 132 -11.97 3.52 -3.55
N LEU A 133 -12.08 3.91 -4.81
CA LEU A 133 -12.74 5.16 -5.23
C LEU A 133 -14.18 5.32 -4.75
N PRO A 134 -15.07 4.30 -4.79
CA PRO A 134 -16.44 4.44 -4.28
C PRO A 134 -16.51 4.84 -2.80
N HIS A 135 -15.53 4.41 -1.99
CA HIS A 135 -15.44 4.73 -0.57
C HIS A 135 -14.75 6.09 -0.34
N LEU A 136 -13.72 6.39 -1.12
CA LEU A 136 -13.04 7.69 -1.08
C LEU A 136 -14.01 8.85 -1.41
N LEU A 137 -14.90 8.67 -2.38
CA LEU A 137 -15.88 9.70 -2.76
C LEU A 137 -16.89 10.03 -1.64
N GLN A 138 -16.99 9.19 -0.63
CA GLN A 138 -17.84 9.43 0.55
C GLN A 138 -17.08 10.11 1.70
N ALA A 139 -15.75 10.14 1.63
CA ALA A 139 -14.93 10.79 2.64
C ALA A 139 -14.96 12.32 2.47
N PRO A 140 -14.95 13.11 3.56
CA PRO A 140 -15.01 14.58 3.48
C PRO A 140 -13.76 15.20 2.86
N ASN A 141 -12.61 14.52 2.90
CA ASN A 141 -11.34 14.98 2.34
C ASN A 141 -10.52 13.80 1.83
N PRO A 142 -10.91 13.19 0.70
CA PRO A 142 -10.25 12.00 0.19
C PRO A 142 -8.93 12.30 -0.49
N HIS A 143 -7.97 11.38 -0.37
CA HIS A 143 -6.69 11.48 -1.07
C HIS A 143 -6.26 10.14 -1.69
N ILE A 144 -5.64 10.21 -2.86
CA ILE A 144 -4.86 9.12 -3.45
C ILE A 144 -3.40 9.59 -3.56
N LEU A 145 -2.52 8.96 -2.81
CA LEU A 145 -1.08 9.17 -2.90
C LEU A 145 -0.43 8.00 -3.63
N THR A 146 0.22 8.29 -4.75
CA THR A 146 1.01 7.29 -5.49
C THR A 146 2.49 7.61 -5.37
N LEU A 147 3.26 6.67 -4.82
CA LEU A 147 4.71 6.82 -4.71
C LEU A 147 5.36 6.49 -6.05
N ALA A 148 6.21 7.39 -6.50
CA ALA A 148 7.02 7.24 -7.69
C ALA A 148 8.50 7.45 -7.34
N PRO A 149 9.45 6.89 -8.12
CA PRO A 149 10.85 7.25 -7.98
C PRO A 149 11.05 8.74 -8.27
N PRO A 150 12.08 9.38 -7.70
CA PRO A 150 12.40 10.76 -8.04
C PRO A 150 12.70 10.88 -9.54
N PRO A 151 12.25 11.95 -10.21
CA PRO A 151 12.60 12.18 -11.59
C PRO A 151 14.12 12.32 -11.75
N SER A 152 14.66 11.68 -12.77
CA SER A 152 16.08 11.79 -13.12
C SER A 152 16.21 12.24 -14.58
N LEU A 153 17.06 13.26 -14.81
CA LEU A 153 17.44 13.71 -16.16
C LEU A 153 18.71 13.01 -16.65
N ASP A 154 19.27 12.09 -15.87
CA ASP A 154 20.42 11.29 -16.29
C ASP A 154 19.98 10.35 -17.42
N PRO A 155 20.56 10.46 -18.63
CA PRO A 155 20.20 9.62 -19.78
C PRO A 155 20.51 8.13 -19.58
N LYS A 156 21.18 7.78 -18.51
CA LYS A 156 21.42 6.40 -18.07
C LYS A 156 20.11 5.67 -17.72
N TRP A 157 19.09 6.40 -17.35
CA TRP A 157 17.78 5.89 -16.94
C TRP A 157 16.69 6.13 -17.97
#